data_640ec60f87077ad2924446f0973151bc
#
_entry.id   640ec60f87077ad2924446f0973151bc
#
_cell.length_a   1.000
_cell.length_b   1.000
_cell.length_c   1.000
_cell.angle_alpha   90.00
_cell.angle_beta   90.00
_cell.angle_gamma   90.00
#
_symmetry.space_group_name_H-M   'P 1'
#
loop_
_entity.id
_entity.type
_entity.pdbx_description
1 polymer ?
#
loop_
_entity_poly.entity_id
_entity_poly.type
_entity_poly.pdbx_seq_one_letter_code
_entity_poly.pdbx_strand_id
1 'polypeptide(L)'
;MISNKIKTGVNGLINIPGDKSISHRSIIIPSISNGTTEIDNILMSDDVLHTLNAFKSLGVKILQENNKIIIYGNGLNSLSAPKDNIYLGNSGTSARLLTGLLACQSFNSTIEGDESLSSRPMGRIIDPLKLMGAKFKNVSRKLPLKIIGSELKNTNITVQIPSAQIKSGLLLAAINTSGKST
;
A
#
# COMPACT_ATOMS: atom_id res chain seq x y z
N MET A 1 -27.98 -2.28 22.78
CA MET A 1 -26.85 -1.81 23.62
C MET A 1 -27.42 -0.84 24.65
N ILE A 2 -27.27 -1.10 25.95
CA ILE A 2 -27.78 -0.23 27.01
C ILE A 2 -26.59 0.54 27.55
N SER A 3 -26.60 1.87 27.46
CA SER A 3 -25.61 2.72 28.09
C SER A 3 -26.17 3.33 29.37
N ASN A 4 -25.46 3.17 30.47
CA ASN A 4 -25.82 3.82 31.75
C ASN A 4 -25.07 5.15 31.86
N LYS A 5 -25.81 6.18 32.33
CA LYS A 5 -25.20 7.49 32.61
C LYS A 5 -24.21 7.35 33.79
N ILE A 6 -22.95 7.67 33.56
CA ILE A 6 -21.93 7.71 34.60
C ILE A 6 -22.10 8.99 35.40
N LYS A 7 -22.36 8.87 36.71
CA LYS A 7 -22.62 10.00 37.64
C LYS A 7 -21.33 10.66 38.16
N THR A 8 -20.25 9.90 38.21
CA THR A 8 -18.91 10.38 38.61
C THR A 8 -18.02 10.31 37.38
N GLY A 9 -17.47 11.35 36.90
CA GLY A 9 -16.67 11.39 35.66
C GLY A 9 -15.77 10.14 35.42
N VAL A 10 -15.26 9.98 34.23
CA VAL A 10 -14.32 8.90 33.87
C VAL A 10 -12.91 9.43 34.06
N ASN A 11 -12.09 8.73 34.86
CA ASN A 11 -10.67 9.03 35.04
C ASN A 11 -9.88 7.75 34.86
N GLY A 12 -8.83 7.79 34.01
CA GLY A 12 -7.98 6.64 33.73
C GLY A 12 -7.05 6.88 32.58
N LEU A 13 -6.09 5.98 32.43
CA LEU A 13 -5.17 5.94 31.29
C LEU A 13 -5.66 4.90 30.29
N ILE A 14 -5.78 5.29 29.03
CA ILE A 14 -6.08 4.37 27.93
C ILE A 14 -4.94 4.37 26.92
N ASN A 15 -4.51 3.18 26.50
CA ASN A 15 -3.58 3.03 25.41
C ASN A 15 -4.37 2.89 24.09
N ILE A 16 -4.13 3.81 23.16
CA ILE A 16 -4.78 3.80 21.86
C ILE A 16 -3.83 3.12 20.87
N PRO A 17 -4.27 2.09 20.11
CA PRO A 17 -3.45 1.48 19.06
C PRO A 17 -3.16 2.48 17.94
N GLY A 18 -2.11 2.24 17.16
CA GLY A 18 -1.76 3.04 15.99
C GLY A 18 -2.88 3.10 14.95
N ASP A 19 -2.96 4.19 14.20
CA ASP A 19 -3.90 4.33 13.09
C ASP A 19 -3.55 3.39 11.94
N LYS A 20 -4.56 2.73 11.36
CA LYS A 20 -4.35 1.75 10.28
C LYS A 20 -3.71 2.37 9.04
N SER A 21 -4.19 3.51 8.60
CA SER A 21 -3.70 4.15 7.37
C SER A 21 -2.30 4.73 7.55
N ILE A 22 -1.98 5.24 8.74
CA ILE A 22 -0.61 5.66 9.08
C ILE A 22 0.29 4.43 9.11
N SER A 23 -0.12 3.32 9.71
CA SER A 23 0.65 2.08 9.79
C SER A 23 0.99 1.50 8.40
N HIS A 24 0.07 1.53 7.44
CA HIS A 24 0.39 1.16 6.06
C HIS A 24 1.47 2.07 5.46
N ARG A 25 1.32 3.38 5.59
CA ARG A 25 2.28 4.34 5.03
C ARG A 25 3.63 4.32 5.71
N SER A 26 3.67 4.06 7.02
CA SER A 26 4.93 3.92 7.77
C SER A 26 5.72 2.66 7.40
N ILE A 27 5.12 1.70 6.69
CA ILE A 27 5.83 0.60 6.04
C ILE A 27 6.24 0.98 4.62
N ILE A 28 5.29 1.49 3.84
CA ILE A 28 5.48 1.75 2.41
C ILE A 28 6.57 2.79 2.15
N ILE A 29 6.46 3.96 2.79
CA ILE A 29 7.36 5.10 2.53
C ILE A 29 8.81 4.78 2.92
N PRO A 30 9.12 4.26 4.12
CA PRO A 30 10.48 3.88 4.45
C PRO A 30 11.05 2.79 3.54
N SER A 31 10.22 1.85 3.09
CA SER A 31 10.67 0.75 2.22
C SER A 31 11.21 1.23 0.87
N ILE A 32 10.79 2.41 0.42
CA ILE A 32 11.23 3.03 -0.84
C ILE A 32 12.10 4.27 -0.62
N SER A 33 12.46 4.57 0.62
CA SER A 33 13.37 5.66 0.99
C SER A 33 14.79 5.13 1.18
N ASN A 34 15.77 6.01 1.30
CA ASN A 34 17.12 5.62 1.69
C ASN A 34 17.30 5.79 3.20
N GLY A 35 17.82 4.75 3.86
CA GLY A 35 18.17 4.79 5.28
C GLY A 35 17.35 3.84 6.14
N THR A 36 17.53 3.95 7.45
CA THR A 36 16.86 3.11 8.46
C THR A 36 15.76 3.89 9.14
N THR A 37 14.59 3.28 9.26
CA THR A 37 13.44 3.85 9.97
C THR A 37 12.98 2.90 11.06
N GLU A 38 12.86 3.41 12.28
CA GLU A 38 12.24 2.73 13.41
C GLU A 38 10.79 3.22 13.57
N ILE A 39 9.87 2.28 13.79
CA ILE A 39 8.45 2.56 13.93
C ILE A 39 7.99 1.95 15.25
N ASP A 40 7.50 2.80 16.13
CA ASP A 40 6.86 2.43 17.38
C ASP A 40 5.35 2.44 17.27
N ASN A 41 4.66 1.63 18.08
CA ASN A 41 3.19 1.60 18.20
C ASN A 41 2.45 1.43 16.86
N ILE A 42 3.00 0.63 15.95
CA ILE A 42 2.32 0.29 14.69
C ILE A 42 1.10 -0.60 14.97
N LEU A 43 0.01 -0.39 14.23
CA LEU A 43 -1.15 -1.28 14.32
C LEU A 43 -0.81 -2.63 13.67
N MET A 44 -0.72 -3.69 14.47
CA MET A 44 -0.44 -5.05 14.00
C MET A 44 -1.73 -5.78 13.61
N SER A 45 -2.54 -5.18 12.74
CA SER A 45 -3.70 -5.84 12.15
C SER A 45 -3.31 -6.68 10.93
N ASP A 46 -4.14 -7.66 10.55
CA ASP A 46 -3.90 -8.53 9.39
C ASP A 46 -3.61 -7.71 8.12
N ASP A 47 -4.39 -6.64 7.88
CA ASP A 47 -4.18 -5.74 6.74
C ASP A 47 -2.76 -5.16 6.70
N VAL A 48 -2.24 -4.72 7.86
CA VAL A 48 -0.90 -4.12 7.97
C VAL A 48 0.17 -5.19 7.86
N LEU A 49 -0.05 -6.38 8.45
CA LEU A 49 0.84 -7.53 8.32
C LEU A 49 0.99 -7.97 6.86
N HIS A 50 -0.10 -7.99 6.08
CA HIS A 50 -0.02 -8.26 4.64
C HIS A 50 0.82 -7.22 3.90
N THR A 51 0.74 -5.94 4.26
CA THR A 51 1.62 -4.91 3.68
C THR A 51 3.09 -5.17 4.02
N LEU A 52 3.38 -5.49 5.28
CA LEU A 52 4.74 -5.78 5.74
C LEU A 52 5.32 -6.99 4.99
N ASN A 53 4.55 -8.07 4.86
CA ASN A 53 4.95 -9.27 4.14
C ASN A 53 5.15 -9.02 2.65
N ALA A 54 4.32 -8.17 2.04
CA ALA A 54 4.49 -7.74 0.66
C ALA A 54 5.86 -7.07 0.45
N PHE A 55 6.26 -6.14 1.32
CA PHE A 55 7.57 -5.49 1.19
C PHE A 55 8.74 -6.44 1.50
N LYS A 56 8.59 -7.40 2.42
CA LYS A 56 9.58 -8.48 2.60
C LYS A 56 9.75 -9.30 1.32
N SER A 57 8.65 -9.67 0.64
CA SER A 57 8.69 -10.41 -0.62
C SER A 57 9.30 -9.61 -1.76
N LEU A 58 9.22 -8.27 -1.70
CA LEU A 58 9.85 -7.34 -2.63
C LEU A 58 11.33 -7.05 -2.29
N GLY A 59 11.93 -7.79 -1.35
CA GLY A 59 13.36 -7.71 -1.03
C GLY A 59 13.73 -6.68 0.04
N VAL A 60 12.77 -6.01 0.67
CA VAL A 60 13.06 -5.06 1.74
C VAL A 60 13.42 -5.79 3.03
N LYS A 61 14.57 -5.44 3.62
CA LYS A 61 14.96 -5.96 4.95
C LYS A 61 14.13 -5.26 6.02
N ILE A 62 13.29 -6.04 6.70
CA ILE A 62 12.42 -5.58 7.78
C ILE A 62 12.63 -6.49 8.99
N LEU A 63 13.01 -5.90 10.12
CA LEU A 63 13.11 -6.58 11.41
C LEU A 63 11.91 -6.22 12.27
N GLN A 64 11.50 -7.17 13.08
CA GLN A 64 10.45 -7.00 14.07
C GLN A 64 11.03 -7.37 15.43
N GLU A 65 11.20 -6.38 16.29
CA GLU A 65 11.80 -6.52 17.61
C GLU A 65 10.84 -5.99 18.67
N ASN A 66 10.32 -6.89 19.51
CA ASN A 66 9.32 -6.55 20.54
C ASN A 66 8.13 -5.81 19.91
N ASN A 67 7.97 -4.52 20.23
CA ASN A 67 6.90 -3.65 19.74
C ASN A 67 7.36 -2.69 18.64
N LYS A 68 8.56 -2.90 18.07
CA LYS A 68 9.16 -2.03 17.04
C LYS A 68 9.28 -2.74 15.70
N ILE A 69 9.11 -1.99 14.64
CA ILE A 69 9.44 -2.40 13.27
C ILE A 69 10.63 -1.55 12.80
N ILE A 70 11.68 -2.21 12.33
CA ILE A 70 12.86 -1.55 11.77
C ILE A 70 12.91 -1.85 10.28
N ILE A 71 12.88 -0.83 9.45
CA ILE A 71 12.89 -0.93 7.99
C ILE A 71 14.19 -0.34 7.44
N TYR A 72 14.89 -1.12 6.64
CA TYR A 72 16.10 -0.70 5.92
C TYR A 72 15.74 -0.44 4.46
N GLY A 73 15.46 0.80 4.15
CA GLY A 73 15.15 1.23 2.79
C GLY A 73 16.41 1.55 2.00
N ASN A 74 16.43 1.16 0.73
CA ASN A 74 17.55 1.37 -0.19
C ASN A 74 17.14 2.20 -1.43
N GLY A 75 16.05 2.97 -1.31
CA GLY A 75 15.58 3.85 -2.37
C GLY A 75 14.50 3.24 -3.25
N LEU A 76 14.00 4.07 -4.13
CA LEU A 76 12.80 3.83 -4.94
C LEU A 76 12.95 2.64 -5.92
N ASN A 77 14.17 2.42 -6.42
CA ASN A 77 14.50 1.39 -7.41
C ASN A 77 15.13 0.13 -6.78
N SER A 78 15.08 0.00 -5.46
CA SER A 78 15.69 -1.13 -4.75
C SER A 78 14.78 -2.34 -4.61
N LEU A 79 13.52 -2.21 -4.95
CA LEU A 79 12.58 -3.32 -4.90
C LEU A 79 12.94 -4.36 -5.96
N SER A 80 12.77 -5.64 -5.61
CA SER A 80 13.05 -6.78 -6.48
C SER A 80 11.78 -7.55 -6.81
N ALA A 81 11.81 -8.28 -7.93
CA ALA A 81 10.70 -9.13 -8.34
C ALA A 81 10.36 -10.16 -7.25
N PRO A 82 9.12 -10.24 -6.81
CA PRO A 82 8.72 -11.25 -5.84
C PRO A 82 8.76 -12.65 -6.49
N LYS A 83 9.10 -13.67 -5.71
CA LYS A 83 9.12 -15.06 -6.20
C LYS A 83 7.71 -15.59 -6.48
N ASP A 84 6.77 -15.22 -5.62
CA ASP A 84 5.38 -15.66 -5.64
C ASP A 84 4.44 -14.47 -5.82
N ASN A 85 3.14 -14.74 -6.02
CA ASN A 85 2.13 -13.71 -6.02
C ASN A 85 2.07 -12.99 -4.66
N ILE A 86 1.85 -11.68 -4.68
CA ILE A 86 1.74 -10.87 -3.47
C ILE A 86 0.33 -11.02 -2.92
N TYR A 87 0.19 -11.78 -1.85
CA TYR A 87 -1.10 -11.98 -1.17
C TYR A 87 -1.37 -10.87 -0.16
N LEU A 88 -2.51 -10.20 -0.28
CA LEU A 88 -2.89 -9.03 0.51
C LEU A 88 -4.11 -9.24 1.43
N GLY A 89 -4.57 -10.50 1.58
CA GLY A 89 -5.75 -10.82 2.40
C GLY A 89 -6.95 -9.98 1.98
N ASN A 90 -7.54 -9.25 2.92
CA ASN A 90 -8.68 -8.34 2.69
C ASN A 90 -8.27 -6.86 2.58
N SER A 91 -6.97 -6.55 2.48
CA SER A 91 -6.47 -5.19 2.52
C SER A 91 -6.68 -4.42 1.21
N GLY A 92 -7.83 -3.76 1.08
CA GLY A 92 -8.09 -2.86 -0.05
C GLY A 92 -7.15 -1.65 -0.12
N THR A 93 -6.62 -1.21 1.02
CA THR A 93 -5.61 -0.14 1.09
C THR A 93 -4.31 -0.59 0.43
N SER A 94 -3.75 -1.72 0.89
CA SER A 94 -2.52 -2.28 0.33
C SER A 94 -2.66 -2.56 -1.16
N ALA A 95 -3.78 -3.16 -1.59
CA ALA A 95 -4.02 -3.46 -2.99
C ALA A 95 -3.92 -2.22 -3.89
N ARG A 96 -4.53 -1.11 -3.50
CA ARG A 96 -4.52 0.11 -4.31
C ARG A 96 -3.19 0.85 -4.27
N LEU A 97 -2.57 0.95 -3.09
CA LEU A 97 -1.28 1.61 -2.94
C LEU A 97 -0.17 0.84 -3.67
N LEU A 98 -0.11 -0.48 -3.47
CA LEU A 98 0.87 -1.32 -4.16
C LEU A 98 0.64 -1.40 -5.67
N THR A 99 -0.60 -1.36 -6.15
CA THR A 99 -0.86 -1.30 -7.60
C THR A 99 -0.16 -0.08 -8.23
N GLY A 100 -0.23 1.09 -7.58
CA GLY A 100 0.48 2.28 -8.04
C GLY A 100 2.00 2.13 -8.01
N LEU A 101 2.53 1.68 -6.88
CA LEU A 101 3.96 1.51 -6.68
C LEU A 101 4.58 0.46 -7.61
N LEU A 102 3.90 -0.67 -7.81
CA LEU A 102 4.40 -1.77 -8.63
C LEU A 102 4.29 -1.49 -10.13
N ALA A 103 3.35 -0.64 -10.55
CA ALA A 103 3.20 -0.27 -11.95
C ALA A 103 4.44 0.46 -12.53
N CYS A 104 5.20 1.16 -11.69
CA CYS A 104 6.40 1.89 -12.09
C CYS A 104 7.73 1.14 -11.84
N GLN A 105 7.68 -0.13 -11.43
CA GLN A 105 8.90 -0.93 -11.25
C GLN A 105 9.39 -1.52 -12.57
N SER A 106 10.63 -2.01 -12.57
CA SER A 106 11.25 -2.64 -13.75
C SER A 106 10.89 -4.12 -13.92
N PHE A 107 10.10 -4.69 -13.04
CA PHE A 107 9.71 -6.10 -13.02
C PHE A 107 8.19 -6.30 -13.02
N ASN A 108 7.77 -7.50 -13.39
CA ASN A 108 6.36 -7.89 -13.33
C ASN A 108 6.00 -8.42 -11.96
N SER A 109 4.74 -8.22 -11.57
CA SER A 109 4.21 -8.74 -10.31
C SER A 109 2.74 -9.11 -10.43
N THR A 110 2.25 -9.91 -9.50
CA THR A 110 0.84 -10.25 -9.39
C THR A 110 0.37 -9.98 -7.98
N ILE A 111 -0.71 -9.23 -7.85
CA ILE A 111 -1.39 -9.01 -6.56
C ILE A 111 -2.63 -9.91 -6.52
N GLU A 112 -2.82 -10.56 -5.39
CA GLU A 112 -4.01 -11.36 -5.09
C GLU A 112 -4.52 -11.08 -3.68
N GLY A 113 -5.72 -11.54 -3.38
CA GLY A 113 -6.36 -11.38 -2.09
C GLY A 113 -7.38 -12.46 -1.82
N ASP A 114 -8.05 -12.36 -0.68
CA ASP A 114 -9.16 -13.22 -0.35
C ASP A 114 -10.37 -13.01 -1.29
N GLU A 115 -11.41 -13.80 -1.12
CA GLU A 115 -12.63 -13.72 -1.93
C GLU A 115 -13.29 -12.34 -1.84
N SER A 116 -13.32 -11.75 -0.63
CA SER A 116 -13.89 -10.44 -0.39
C SER A 116 -13.11 -9.33 -1.13
N LEU A 117 -11.78 -9.32 -1.03
CA LEU A 117 -10.96 -8.35 -1.75
C LEU A 117 -11.02 -8.56 -3.25
N SER A 118 -11.03 -9.82 -3.70
CA SER A 118 -11.08 -10.19 -5.11
C SER A 118 -12.41 -9.81 -5.77
N SER A 119 -13.49 -9.71 -5.01
CA SER A 119 -14.78 -9.22 -5.52
C SER A 119 -14.79 -7.70 -5.77
N ARG A 120 -13.91 -6.93 -5.11
CA ARG A 120 -13.92 -5.47 -5.16
C ARG A 120 -13.35 -4.93 -6.49
N PRO A 121 -13.97 -3.88 -7.07
CA PRO A 121 -13.48 -3.31 -8.32
C PRO A 121 -12.15 -2.58 -8.11
N MET A 122 -11.20 -2.83 -9.01
CA MET A 122 -9.90 -2.17 -9.09
C MET A 122 -9.83 -1.13 -10.21
N GLY A 123 -10.89 -0.97 -11.01
CA GLY A 123 -10.92 -0.05 -12.14
C GLY A 123 -10.58 1.40 -11.76
N ARG A 124 -11.00 1.86 -10.57
CA ARG A 124 -10.73 3.22 -10.11
C ARG A 124 -9.25 3.56 -9.98
N ILE A 125 -8.38 2.58 -9.74
CA ILE A 125 -6.93 2.78 -9.72
C ILE A 125 -6.28 2.39 -11.06
N ILE A 126 -6.78 1.35 -11.71
CA ILE A 126 -6.25 0.86 -12.99
C ILE A 126 -6.39 1.89 -14.10
N ASP A 127 -7.56 2.53 -14.22
CA ASP A 127 -7.84 3.44 -15.33
C ASP A 127 -6.92 4.68 -15.33
N PRO A 128 -6.78 5.42 -14.23
CA PRO A 128 -5.85 6.55 -14.21
C PRO A 128 -4.39 6.12 -14.34
N LEU A 129 -3.98 4.95 -13.80
CA LEU A 129 -2.64 4.43 -14.02
C LEU A 129 -2.37 4.10 -15.50
N LYS A 130 -3.35 3.61 -16.24
CA LYS A 130 -3.23 3.42 -17.70
C LYS A 130 -2.98 4.73 -18.44
N LEU A 131 -3.56 5.83 -17.99
CA LEU A 131 -3.25 7.16 -18.56
C LEU A 131 -1.80 7.56 -18.34
N MET A 132 -1.19 7.12 -17.24
CA MET A 132 0.24 7.28 -16.95
C MET A 132 1.12 6.30 -17.76
N GLY A 133 0.56 5.36 -18.50
CA GLY A 133 1.30 4.35 -19.26
C GLY A 133 1.44 2.99 -18.59
N ALA A 134 0.81 2.77 -17.44
CA ALA A 134 0.84 1.48 -16.75
C ALA A 134 0.19 0.36 -17.58
N LYS A 135 0.77 -0.83 -17.52
CA LYS A 135 0.32 -2.01 -18.27
C LYS A 135 -0.16 -3.11 -17.34
N PHE A 136 -1.31 -3.70 -17.67
CA PHE A 136 -1.93 -4.79 -16.93
C PHE A 136 -2.32 -5.91 -17.89
N LYS A 137 -2.10 -7.19 -17.50
CA LYS A 137 -2.41 -8.34 -18.38
C LYS A 137 -3.87 -8.78 -18.34
N ASN A 138 -4.58 -8.54 -17.24
CA ASN A 138 -5.94 -9.04 -17.10
C ASN A 138 -7.01 -8.00 -17.42
N VAL A 139 -8.09 -8.49 -17.99
CA VAL A 139 -9.24 -7.68 -18.45
C VAL A 139 -10.26 -7.46 -17.33
N SER A 140 -10.26 -8.30 -16.31
CA SER A 140 -11.34 -8.37 -15.31
C SER A 140 -11.48 -7.16 -14.39
N ARG A 141 -10.48 -6.28 -14.32
CA ARG A 141 -10.47 -5.11 -13.40
C ARG A 141 -10.71 -5.50 -11.93
N LYS A 142 -10.36 -6.72 -11.56
CA LYS A 142 -10.44 -7.32 -10.24
C LYS A 142 -9.14 -8.08 -9.95
N LEU A 143 -8.96 -8.55 -8.72
CA LEU A 143 -7.88 -9.47 -8.39
C LEU A 143 -8.21 -10.90 -8.89
N PRO A 144 -7.18 -11.69 -9.19
CA PRO A 144 -5.77 -11.36 -9.18
C PRO A 144 -5.40 -10.36 -10.29
N LEU A 145 -4.55 -9.37 -9.96
CA LEU A 145 -4.13 -8.32 -10.88
C LEU A 145 -2.67 -8.53 -11.30
N LYS A 146 -2.46 -8.83 -12.58
CA LYS A 146 -1.11 -8.97 -13.18
C LYS A 146 -0.62 -7.61 -13.67
N ILE A 147 0.39 -7.09 -13.03
CA ILE A 147 1.02 -5.79 -13.29
C ILE A 147 2.29 -6.03 -14.10
N ILE A 148 2.44 -5.32 -15.21
CA ILE A 148 3.66 -5.32 -16.00
C ILE A 148 4.42 -4.05 -15.63
N GLY A 149 5.64 -4.21 -15.12
CA GLY A 149 6.51 -3.09 -14.81
C GLY A 149 6.73 -2.23 -16.04
N SER A 150 6.56 -0.93 -15.91
CA SER A 150 6.55 0.00 -17.04
C SER A 150 7.13 1.34 -16.62
N GLU A 151 7.80 2.00 -17.55
CA GLU A 151 8.13 3.41 -17.39
C GLU A 151 6.84 4.23 -17.50
N LEU A 152 6.51 4.95 -16.42
CA LEU A 152 5.33 5.80 -16.38
C LEU A 152 5.66 7.23 -16.80
N LYS A 153 4.67 7.91 -17.35
CA LYS A 153 4.77 9.31 -17.78
C LYS A 153 4.04 10.22 -16.81
N ASN A 154 4.55 11.43 -16.63
CA ASN A 154 3.83 12.49 -15.93
C ASN A 154 2.50 12.78 -16.64
N THR A 155 1.45 12.96 -15.86
CA THR A 155 0.09 13.06 -16.39
C THR A 155 -0.79 13.91 -15.47
N ASN A 156 -1.69 14.69 -16.05
CA ASN A 156 -2.74 15.38 -15.31
C ASN A 156 -3.93 14.45 -15.13
N ILE A 157 -4.28 14.15 -13.90
CA ILE A 157 -5.35 13.21 -13.57
C ILE A 157 -6.37 13.86 -12.66
N THR A 158 -7.62 13.86 -13.08
CA THR A 158 -8.75 14.23 -12.22
C THR A 158 -9.41 12.98 -11.66
N VAL A 159 -9.39 12.84 -10.33
CA VAL A 159 -10.07 11.74 -9.63
C VAL A 159 -11.55 12.10 -9.48
N GLN A 160 -12.41 11.46 -10.26
CA GLN A 160 -13.85 11.75 -10.33
C GLN A 160 -14.58 11.51 -8.99
N ILE A 161 -14.19 10.46 -8.27
CA ILE A 161 -14.78 10.10 -6.98
C ILE A 161 -13.69 10.24 -5.91
N PRO A 162 -13.85 11.15 -4.93
CA PRO A 162 -12.85 11.34 -3.87
C PRO A 162 -12.51 10.04 -3.17
N SER A 163 -11.22 9.71 -3.15
CA SER A 163 -10.70 8.50 -2.50
C SER A 163 -9.24 8.69 -2.10
N ALA A 164 -8.97 8.64 -0.80
CA ALA A 164 -7.61 8.71 -0.27
C ALA A 164 -6.71 7.58 -0.79
N GLN A 165 -7.27 6.37 -0.94
CA GLN A 165 -6.52 5.21 -1.45
C GLN A 165 -6.11 5.38 -2.91
N ILE A 166 -7.03 5.88 -3.75
CA ILE A 166 -6.73 6.13 -5.16
C ILE A 166 -5.68 7.23 -5.30
N LYS A 167 -5.90 8.37 -4.61
CA LYS A 167 -4.93 9.47 -4.59
C LYS A 167 -3.55 9.00 -4.15
N SER A 168 -3.45 8.25 -3.06
CA SER A 168 -2.17 7.75 -2.54
C SER A 168 -1.50 6.77 -3.51
N GLY A 169 -2.26 5.86 -4.14
CA GLY A 169 -1.72 4.95 -5.15
C GLY A 169 -1.17 5.69 -6.37
N LEU A 170 -1.88 6.72 -6.85
CA LEU A 170 -1.42 7.55 -7.97
C LEU A 170 -0.18 8.38 -7.61
N LEU A 171 -0.10 8.91 -6.38
CA LEU A 171 1.09 9.62 -5.90
C LEU A 171 2.30 8.68 -5.83
N LEU A 172 2.14 7.44 -5.35
CA LEU A 172 3.20 6.43 -5.33
C LEU A 172 3.67 6.06 -6.75
N ALA A 173 2.77 6.02 -7.71
CA ALA A 173 3.13 5.84 -9.12
C ALA A 173 3.90 7.05 -9.69
N ALA A 174 3.47 8.27 -9.33
CA ALA A 174 4.05 9.51 -9.83
C ALA A 174 5.46 9.81 -9.27
N ILE A 175 5.82 9.30 -8.09
CA ILE A 175 7.16 9.50 -7.50
C ILE A 175 8.28 9.05 -8.45
N ASN A 176 8.04 8.03 -9.29
CA ASN A 176 9.03 7.47 -10.21
C ASN A 176 8.92 8.04 -11.64
N THR A 177 8.15 9.09 -11.85
CA THR A 177 8.05 9.76 -13.15
C THR A 177 8.95 10.99 -13.22
N SER A 178 9.50 11.27 -14.39
CA SER A 178 10.20 12.53 -14.65
C SER A 178 9.18 13.64 -14.93
N GLY A 179 9.33 14.80 -14.28
CA GLY A 179 8.48 15.96 -14.50
C GLY A 179 7.31 16.09 -13.52
N LYS A 180 6.34 16.96 -13.83
CA LYS A 180 5.22 17.30 -12.96
C LYS A 180 3.97 16.50 -13.31
N SER A 181 3.43 15.76 -12.35
CA SER A 181 2.08 15.19 -12.40
C SER A 181 1.11 16.02 -11.55
N THR A 182 -0.13 16.15 -11.99
CA THR A 182 -1.17 16.95 -11.31
C THR A 182 -2.46 16.15 -11.19
#